data_a7eaba3c1832dffd6251d57101db157c
#
_entry.id   a7eaba3c1832dffd6251d57101db157c
#
_cell.length_a   1.000
_cell.length_b   1.000
_cell.length_c   1.000
_cell.angle_alpha   90.00
_cell.angle_beta   90.00
_cell.angle_gamma   90.00
#
_symmetry.space_group_name_H-M   'P 1'
#
loop_
_entity.id
_entity.type
_entity.pdbx_description
1 polymer ?
#
loop_
_entity_poly.entity_id
_entity_poly.type
_entity_poly.pdbx_seq_one_letter_code
_entity_poly.pdbx_strand_id
1 'polypeptide(L)'
;MSLMLLALLPALMLSSPVHAISLLDSDADLNAPAETSTGAPPPPTSPDTAETTMTAANVDPAANPLLGETWNRRSLVLIAPDEQDRDLERQREELRATRGEMQQRDMTLYTLMGTRGIHDGVPMSFEEVRALRDAMQLREGAPFTVILMGKDGGKKMQQEGFVSPDQIYQVIDNMPMRQREASQAARKAPQGTDEHTSPEPLSDEDWQWEE
;
A
#
# COMPACT_ATOMS: atom_id res chain seq x y z
N MET A 1 -15.27 50.18 -1.88
CA MET A 1 -14.75 50.37 -3.25
C MET A 1 -14.14 49.05 -3.63
N SER A 2 -14.89 48.21 -4.14
CA SER A 2 -15.16 47.71 -5.52
C SER A 2 -13.91 47.67 -6.40
N LEU A 3 -13.48 46.47 -6.74
CA LEU A 3 -13.27 46.08 -8.14
C LEU A 3 -13.32 44.55 -8.29
N MET A 4 -14.41 44.12 -8.90
CA MET A 4 -14.56 42.84 -9.62
C MET A 4 -13.60 42.84 -10.79
N LEU A 5 -12.90 41.73 -11.05
CA LEU A 5 -12.38 41.42 -12.36
C LEU A 5 -12.76 39.98 -12.74
N LEU A 6 -13.74 39.93 -13.61
CA LEU A 6 -14.28 38.80 -14.35
C LEU A 6 -13.42 38.62 -15.64
N ALA A 7 -12.86 37.46 -15.88
CA ALA A 7 -12.30 37.07 -17.18
C ALA A 7 -12.48 35.57 -17.35
N LEU A 8 -13.46 35.18 -18.07
CA LEU A 8 -13.68 34.81 -19.45
C LEU A 8 -12.73 33.71 -19.97
N LEU A 9 -13.29 32.49 -20.06
CA LEU A 9 -12.78 31.34 -20.84
C LEU A 9 -12.69 31.64 -22.34
N PRO A 10 -11.88 30.88 -23.07
CA PRO A 10 -12.41 30.26 -24.27
C PRO A 10 -12.26 28.73 -24.29
N ALA A 11 -13.33 28.09 -24.67
CA ALA A 11 -13.41 26.74 -25.14
C ALA A 11 -12.63 26.58 -26.45
N LEU A 12 -11.77 25.57 -26.53
CA LEU A 12 -11.19 25.13 -27.79
C LEU A 12 -11.59 23.68 -28.05
N MET A 13 -12.60 23.56 -28.93
CA MET A 13 -12.97 22.33 -29.62
C MET A 13 -11.92 22.02 -30.69
N LEU A 14 -11.32 20.85 -30.67
CA LEU A 14 -10.64 20.29 -31.86
C LEU A 14 -10.98 18.79 -31.97
N SER A 15 -11.84 18.53 -32.81
CA SER A 15 -12.07 17.71 -34.00
C SER A 15 -11.05 16.58 -34.21
N SER A 16 -11.57 15.35 -34.13
CA SER A 16 -10.90 14.13 -34.56
C SER A 16 -11.01 13.95 -36.09
N PRO A 17 -9.98 13.45 -36.77
CA PRO A 17 -10.15 12.87 -38.11
C PRO A 17 -10.34 11.36 -38.03
N VAL A 18 -11.42 10.90 -38.56
CA VAL A 18 -11.72 9.52 -38.97
C VAL A 18 -10.84 9.17 -40.17
N HIS A 19 -10.04 8.11 -40.09
CA HIS A 19 -9.39 7.52 -41.26
C HIS A 19 -10.17 6.30 -41.73
N ALA A 20 -10.72 6.44 -42.95
CA ALA A 20 -11.41 5.41 -43.68
C ALA A 20 -10.44 4.34 -44.20
N ILE A 21 -10.86 3.11 -44.07
CA ILE A 21 -10.20 1.92 -44.57
C ILE A 21 -10.62 1.70 -46.03
N SER A 22 -9.65 1.55 -46.90
CA SER A 22 -9.86 1.14 -48.27
C SER A 22 -9.79 -0.37 -48.40
N LEU A 23 -10.88 -0.98 -48.82
CA LEU A 23 -10.92 -2.35 -49.33
C LEU A 23 -10.24 -2.38 -50.71
N LEU A 24 -9.39 -3.35 -50.94
CA LEU A 24 -9.04 -3.85 -52.28
C LEU A 24 -9.24 -5.36 -52.31
N ASP A 25 -10.23 -5.68 -53.03
CA ASP A 25 -10.61 -6.96 -53.62
C ASP A 25 -9.60 -7.33 -54.73
N SER A 26 -9.18 -8.58 -54.77
CA SER A 26 -8.64 -9.17 -56.01
C SER A 26 -8.81 -10.67 -55.98
N ASP A 27 -9.78 -11.08 -56.80
CA ASP A 27 -10.04 -12.45 -57.26
C ASP A 27 -8.96 -13.02 -58.18
N ALA A 28 -9.08 -14.31 -58.34
CA ALA A 28 -8.55 -15.21 -59.37
C ALA A 28 -7.21 -15.90 -59.03
N ASP A 29 -7.00 -17.20 -59.17
CA ASP A 29 -7.50 -18.10 -60.18
C ASP A 29 -7.30 -19.58 -59.77
N LEU A 30 -8.16 -20.42 -60.25
CA LEU A 30 -8.17 -21.88 -60.19
C LEU A 30 -7.05 -22.46 -61.07
N ASN A 31 -6.26 -23.40 -60.60
CA ASN A 31 -5.91 -24.61 -61.35
C ASN A 31 -5.27 -25.67 -60.50
N ALA A 32 -5.87 -26.85 -60.42
CA ALA A 32 -5.23 -28.12 -60.05
C ALA A 32 -4.60 -28.78 -61.30
N PRO A 33 -3.64 -29.69 -61.22
CA PRO A 33 -3.97 -31.06 -60.84
C PRO A 33 -2.96 -31.78 -59.96
N ALA A 34 -3.43 -32.89 -59.45
CA ALA A 34 -2.77 -33.91 -58.63
C ALA A 34 -1.45 -34.44 -59.25
N GLU A 35 -0.47 -34.68 -58.37
CA GLU A 35 0.51 -35.77 -58.52
C GLU A 35 0.83 -36.39 -57.16
N THR A 36 0.81 -37.65 -57.18
CA THR A 36 0.99 -38.73 -56.25
C THR A 36 2.38 -38.76 -55.63
N SER A 37 2.45 -39.26 -54.40
CA SER A 37 3.45 -40.26 -53.96
C SER A 37 4.55 -39.82 -53.01
N THR A 38 4.62 -40.63 -52.03
CA THR A 38 5.80 -41.18 -51.36
C THR A 38 6.13 -40.60 -50.00
N GLY A 39 5.85 -41.45 -49.02
CA GLY A 39 6.10 -41.33 -47.60
C GLY A 39 7.48 -40.80 -47.19
N ALA A 40 7.39 -39.84 -46.32
CA ALA A 40 8.45 -39.52 -45.40
C ALA A 40 7.91 -39.67 -43.97
N PRO A 41 8.71 -40.19 -43.01
CA PRO A 41 8.28 -40.35 -41.65
C PRO A 41 8.01 -39.00 -41.02
N PRO A 42 7.06 -38.89 -40.06
CA PRO A 42 6.77 -37.65 -39.41
C PRO A 42 8.00 -37.16 -38.64
N PRO A 43 8.26 -35.85 -38.63
CA PRO A 43 9.31 -35.28 -37.80
C PRO A 43 8.96 -35.51 -36.30
N PRO A 44 9.99 -35.64 -35.44
CA PRO A 44 9.75 -35.84 -34.03
C PRO A 44 8.94 -34.65 -33.49
N THR A 45 7.87 -34.98 -32.84
CA THR A 45 7.03 -34.07 -32.10
C THR A 45 7.92 -33.28 -31.14
N SER A 46 8.13 -32.01 -31.41
CA SER A 46 8.70 -31.08 -30.46
C SER A 46 7.81 -31.05 -29.21
N PRO A 47 8.38 -31.08 -28.02
CA PRO A 47 7.58 -30.95 -26.83
C PRO A 47 6.84 -29.63 -26.90
N ASP A 48 5.53 -29.70 -26.68
CA ASP A 48 4.64 -28.61 -26.47
C ASP A 48 5.36 -27.47 -25.73
N THR A 49 5.66 -26.41 -26.48
CA THR A 49 5.72 -25.10 -25.88
C THR A 49 4.29 -24.83 -25.47
N ALA A 50 3.95 -25.19 -24.25
CA ALA A 50 2.78 -24.67 -23.59
C ALA A 50 2.96 -23.14 -23.60
N GLU A 51 2.41 -22.51 -24.65
CA GLU A 51 2.01 -21.12 -24.55
C GLU A 51 1.09 -21.08 -23.32
N THR A 52 1.70 -20.77 -22.19
CA THR A 52 0.97 -20.30 -21.04
C THR A 52 0.30 -19.03 -21.49
N THR A 53 -0.87 -19.20 -22.11
CA THR A 53 -1.88 -18.17 -22.20
C THR A 53 -2.06 -17.71 -20.76
N MET A 54 -1.48 -16.55 -20.42
CA MET A 54 -1.77 -15.85 -19.18
C MET A 54 -3.22 -15.38 -19.25
N THR A 55 -4.11 -16.34 -19.16
CA THR A 55 -5.51 -16.14 -18.78
C THR A 55 -5.45 -15.28 -17.54
N ALA A 56 -6.29 -14.25 -17.46
CA ALA A 56 -6.49 -13.44 -16.28
C ALA A 56 -6.67 -14.38 -15.08
N ALA A 57 -5.55 -14.79 -14.52
CA ALA A 57 -5.46 -15.94 -13.65
C ALA A 57 -6.19 -15.57 -12.38
N ASN A 58 -7.10 -16.41 -12.02
CA ASN A 58 -7.79 -16.44 -10.75
C ASN A 58 -6.82 -16.06 -9.63
N VAL A 59 -6.94 -14.83 -9.13
CA VAL A 59 -6.14 -14.36 -8.01
C VAL A 59 -6.63 -15.13 -6.80
N ASP A 60 -5.73 -15.84 -6.10
CA ASP A 60 -6.10 -16.51 -4.86
C ASP A 60 -6.32 -15.45 -3.76
N PRO A 61 -7.57 -15.23 -3.31
CA PRO A 61 -7.85 -14.27 -2.25
C PRO A 61 -7.16 -14.63 -0.93
N ALA A 62 -6.86 -15.93 -0.72
CA ALA A 62 -6.18 -16.42 0.49
C ALA A 62 -4.70 -16.01 0.54
N ALA A 63 -4.10 -15.65 -0.61
CA ALA A 63 -2.74 -15.12 -0.67
C ALA A 63 -2.64 -13.66 -0.18
N ASN A 64 -3.75 -13.00 0.14
CA ASN A 64 -3.74 -11.63 0.65
C ASN A 64 -3.14 -11.57 2.07
N PRO A 65 -1.95 -10.95 2.26
CA PRO A 65 -1.28 -10.94 3.55
C PRO A 65 -2.02 -10.13 4.62
N LEU A 66 -2.91 -9.20 4.24
CA LEU A 66 -3.71 -8.44 5.19
C LEU A 66 -4.65 -9.31 6.03
N LEU A 67 -5.02 -10.50 5.55
CA LEU A 67 -5.86 -11.42 6.30
C LEU A 67 -5.17 -11.89 7.58
N GLY A 68 -3.86 -12.12 7.55
CA GLY A 68 -3.06 -12.50 8.71
C GLY A 68 -2.89 -11.38 9.75
N GLU A 69 -3.03 -10.13 9.32
CA GLU A 69 -2.89 -8.96 10.20
C GLU A 69 -4.20 -8.58 10.91
N THR A 70 -5.33 -9.09 10.43
CA THR A 70 -6.64 -8.77 11.01
C THR A 70 -6.68 -9.12 12.50
N TRP A 71 -7.13 -8.17 13.31
CA TRP A 71 -7.18 -8.16 14.77
C TRP A 71 -5.82 -8.04 15.49
N ASN A 72 -4.71 -8.25 14.78
CA ASN A 72 -3.36 -8.20 15.35
C ASN A 72 -2.71 -6.82 15.14
N ARG A 73 -2.63 -6.37 13.89
CA ARG A 73 -1.91 -5.16 13.50
C ARG A 73 -2.76 -4.22 12.65
N ARG A 74 -2.33 -2.98 12.59
CA ARG A 74 -2.82 -1.97 11.64
C ARG A 74 -1.88 -1.94 10.45
N SER A 75 -2.41 -2.06 9.24
CA SER A 75 -1.57 -2.08 8.06
C SER A 75 -1.54 -0.71 7.40
N LEU A 76 -0.34 -0.16 7.25
CA LEU A 76 -0.08 1.01 6.42
C LEU A 76 0.41 0.53 5.07
N VAL A 77 -0.32 0.84 4.00
CA VAL A 77 0.01 0.42 2.64
C VAL A 77 0.39 1.65 1.83
N LEU A 78 1.64 1.66 1.37
CA LEU A 78 2.18 2.66 0.44
C LEU A 78 2.11 2.09 -0.96
N ILE A 79 1.53 2.82 -1.89
CA ILE A 79 1.40 2.41 -3.29
C ILE A 79 2.10 3.45 -4.13
N ALA A 80 3.07 3.04 -4.92
CA ALA A 80 3.81 3.91 -5.81
C ALA A 80 3.84 3.35 -7.25
N PRO A 81 3.91 4.22 -8.27
CA PRO A 81 4.09 3.77 -9.65
C PRO A 81 5.40 3.03 -9.83
N ASP A 82 6.46 3.49 -9.21
CA ASP A 82 7.80 2.89 -9.25
C ASP A 82 8.58 3.12 -7.96
N GLU A 83 9.82 2.62 -7.91
CA GLU A 83 10.70 2.69 -6.75
C GLU A 83 11.35 4.08 -6.58
N GLN A 84 11.45 4.87 -7.65
CA GLN A 84 12.05 6.19 -7.68
C GLN A 84 11.05 7.32 -7.40
N ASP A 85 9.81 6.98 -7.05
CA ASP A 85 8.80 7.97 -6.71
C ASP A 85 9.24 8.80 -5.49
N ARG A 86 9.23 10.13 -5.64
CA ARG A 86 9.74 11.07 -4.62
C ARG A 86 8.90 11.07 -3.34
N ASP A 87 7.59 10.93 -3.48
CA ASP A 87 6.69 10.91 -2.34
C ASP A 87 6.86 9.60 -1.57
N LEU A 88 7.10 8.48 -2.27
CA LEU A 88 7.45 7.21 -1.64
C LEU A 88 8.75 7.32 -0.85
N GLU A 89 9.81 7.87 -1.45
CA GLU A 89 11.11 7.99 -0.80
C GLU A 89 11.00 8.84 0.47
N ARG A 90 10.37 10.01 0.36
CA ARG A 90 10.10 10.89 1.50
C ARG A 90 9.26 10.20 2.58
N GLN A 91 8.19 9.51 2.19
CA GLN A 91 7.30 8.82 3.13
C GLN A 91 8.05 7.73 3.91
N ARG A 92 8.90 6.97 3.23
CA ARG A 92 9.72 5.92 3.87
C ARG A 92 10.74 6.49 4.84
N GLU A 93 11.35 7.61 4.51
CA GLU A 93 12.32 8.29 5.40
C GLU A 93 11.66 8.79 6.68
N GLU A 94 10.54 9.49 6.56
CA GLU A 94 9.77 10.01 7.70
C GLU A 94 9.23 8.88 8.60
N LEU A 95 8.73 7.79 8.00
CA LEU A 95 8.27 6.62 8.76
C LEU A 95 9.43 5.89 9.45
N ARG A 96 10.61 5.85 8.84
CA ARG A 96 11.80 5.28 9.46
C ARG A 96 12.23 6.08 10.69
N ALA A 97 12.18 7.40 10.61
CA ALA A 97 12.49 8.28 11.73
C ALA A 97 11.53 8.09 12.92
N THR A 98 10.27 7.73 12.64
CA THR A 98 9.23 7.54 13.66
C THR A 98 8.87 6.07 13.91
N ARG A 99 9.79 5.14 13.66
CA ARG A 99 9.56 3.69 13.78
C ARG A 99 9.04 3.27 15.17
N GLY A 100 9.52 3.91 16.24
CA GLY A 100 9.04 3.66 17.60
C GLY A 100 7.54 3.95 17.77
N GLU A 101 7.08 5.04 17.15
CA GLU A 101 5.67 5.43 17.16
C GLU A 101 4.78 4.44 16.40
N MET A 102 5.28 3.90 15.28
CA MET A 102 4.62 2.82 14.55
C MET A 102 4.47 1.56 15.41
N GLN A 103 5.54 1.16 16.10
CA GLN A 103 5.53 -0.02 16.97
C GLN A 103 4.54 0.12 18.13
N GLN A 104 4.47 1.29 18.78
CA GLN A 104 3.52 1.57 19.87
C GLN A 104 2.06 1.47 19.42
N ARG A 105 1.81 1.60 18.12
CA ARG A 105 0.46 1.53 17.53
C ARG A 105 0.18 0.20 16.83
N ASP A 106 1.03 -0.80 17.05
CA ASP A 106 0.94 -2.11 16.39
C ASP A 106 0.79 -1.99 14.86
N MET A 107 1.64 -1.19 14.24
CA MET A 107 1.61 -0.97 12.80
C MET A 107 2.56 -1.91 12.07
N THR A 108 2.16 -2.35 10.88
CA THR A 108 2.98 -3.04 9.88
C THR A 108 2.97 -2.24 8.58
N LEU A 109 4.06 -2.30 7.82
CA LEU A 109 4.25 -1.50 6.61
C LEU A 109 4.31 -2.36 5.37
N TYR A 110 3.40 -2.12 4.44
CA TYR A 110 3.42 -2.66 3.08
C TYR A 110 3.81 -1.57 2.10
N THR A 111 4.72 -1.87 1.19
CA THR A 111 5.10 -0.96 0.10
C THR A 111 4.93 -1.69 -1.22
N LEU A 112 4.06 -1.20 -2.09
CA LEU A 112 3.80 -1.73 -3.43
C LEU A 112 4.37 -0.77 -4.47
N MET A 113 5.23 -1.27 -5.36
CA MET A 113 5.91 -0.51 -6.40
C MET A 113 5.74 -1.26 -7.73
N GLY A 114 4.81 -0.80 -8.56
CA GLY A 114 4.43 -1.53 -9.77
C GLY A 114 3.98 -2.96 -9.45
N THR A 115 4.75 -3.97 -9.90
CA THR A 115 4.49 -5.40 -9.66
C THR A 115 5.26 -5.98 -8.48
N ARG A 116 6.07 -5.18 -7.79
CA ARG A 116 6.87 -5.60 -6.64
C ARG A 116 6.23 -5.13 -5.34
N GLY A 117 6.45 -5.88 -4.26
CA GLY A 117 5.98 -5.54 -2.93
C GLY A 117 7.02 -5.85 -1.86
N ILE A 118 6.98 -5.09 -0.79
CA ILE A 118 7.79 -5.27 0.42
C ILE A 118 6.86 -5.19 1.63
N HIS A 119 6.97 -6.15 2.53
CA HIS A 119 6.28 -6.17 3.82
C HIS A 119 7.30 -6.11 4.96
N ASP A 120 7.27 -5.06 5.76
CA ASP A 120 8.21 -4.81 6.87
C ASP A 120 9.69 -5.04 6.50
N GLY A 121 10.08 -4.71 5.26
CA GLY A 121 11.44 -4.87 4.74
C GLY A 121 11.71 -6.22 4.06
N VAL A 122 10.76 -7.15 4.05
CA VAL A 122 10.88 -8.46 3.40
C VAL A 122 10.17 -8.42 2.04
N PRO A 123 10.81 -8.87 0.95
CA PRO A 123 10.15 -8.96 -0.34
C PRO A 123 8.93 -9.89 -0.31
N MET A 124 7.84 -9.45 -0.91
CA MET A 124 6.62 -10.23 -1.07
C MET A 124 6.69 -11.07 -2.36
N SER A 125 6.01 -12.20 -2.36
CA SER A 125 5.80 -12.99 -3.57
C SER A 125 4.90 -12.25 -4.57
N PHE A 126 4.99 -12.64 -5.84
CA PHE A 126 4.12 -12.07 -6.88
C PHE A 126 2.62 -12.31 -6.61
N GLU A 127 2.29 -13.47 -6.05
CA GLU A 127 0.90 -13.83 -5.71
C GLU A 127 0.34 -12.97 -4.58
N GLU A 128 1.12 -12.73 -3.53
CA GLU A 128 0.74 -11.83 -2.43
C GLU A 128 0.53 -10.39 -2.93
N VAL A 129 1.43 -9.88 -3.77
CA VAL A 129 1.29 -8.55 -4.37
C VAL A 129 0.02 -8.45 -5.19
N ARG A 130 -0.27 -9.47 -6.04
CA ARG A 130 -1.50 -9.51 -6.83
C ARG A 130 -2.74 -9.55 -5.97
N ALA A 131 -2.77 -10.45 -4.98
CA ALA A 131 -3.91 -10.59 -4.08
C ALA A 131 -4.16 -9.31 -3.27
N LEU A 132 -3.10 -8.64 -2.82
CA LEU A 132 -3.21 -7.37 -2.11
C LEU A 132 -3.73 -6.25 -3.03
N ARG A 133 -3.23 -6.15 -4.26
CA ARG A 133 -3.70 -5.17 -5.25
C ARG A 133 -5.17 -5.37 -5.60
N ASP A 134 -5.57 -6.62 -5.82
CA ASP A 134 -6.95 -6.99 -6.14
C ASP A 134 -7.90 -6.66 -4.98
N ALA A 135 -7.56 -7.10 -3.77
CA ALA A 135 -8.34 -6.82 -2.56
C ALA A 135 -8.55 -5.32 -2.30
N MET A 136 -7.58 -4.50 -2.66
CA MET A 136 -7.64 -3.04 -2.51
C MET A 136 -8.18 -2.33 -3.75
N GLN A 137 -8.49 -3.05 -4.84
CA GLN A 137 -8.97 -2.54 -6.12
C GLN A 137 -8.03 -1.48 -6.72
N LEU A 138 -6.72 -1.74 -6.67
CA LEU A 138 -5.71 -0.81 -7.13
C LEU A 138 -5.57 -0.85 -8.65
N ARG A 139 -5.60 0.33 -9.27
CA ARG A 139 -5.35 0.49 -10.71
C ARG A 139 -3.85 0.48 -10.99
N GLU A 140 -3.47 -0.01 -12.17
CA GLU A 140 -2.09 0.16 -12.65
C GLU A 140 -1.81 1.64 -12.92
N GLY A 141 -0.58 2.08 -12.61
CA GLY A 141 -0.19 3.47 -12.79
C GLY A 141 -0.87 4.46 -11.85
N ALA A 142 -1.47 3.97 -10.75
CA ALA A 142 -2.00 4.87 -9.72
C ALA A 142 -0.91 5.79 -9.18
N PRO A 143 -1.21 7.06 -8.88
CA PRO A 143 -0.26 7.97 -8.23
C PRO A 143 0.12 7.43 -6.85
N PHE A 144 1.20 7.99 -6.29
CA PHE A 144 1.58 7.64 -4.93
C PHE A 144 0.38 7.83 -3.98
N THR A 145 0.05 6.77 -3.27
CA THR A 145 -1.14 6.71 -2.41
C THR A 145 -0.80 6.03 -1.08
N VAL A 146 -1.25 6.63 0.00
CA VAL A 146 -1.14 6.09 1.35
C VAL A 146 -2.49 5.58 1.81
N ILE A 147 -2.57 4.32 2.22
CA ILE A 147 -3.79 3.69 2.73
C ILE A 147 -3.54 3.15 4.13
N LEU A 148 -4.39 3.51 5.07
CA LEU A 148 -4.37 2.98 6.43
C LEU A 148 -5.53 2.03 6.64
N MET A 149 -5.23 0.81 7.07
CA MET A 149 -6.19 -0.22 7.46
C MET A 149 -6.21 -0.36 8.98
N GLY A 150 -7.38 -0.50 9.56
CA GLY A 150 -7.55 -0.80 10.98
C GLY A 150 -7.30 -2.29 11.29
N LYS A 151 -7.19 -2.63 12.57
CA LYS A 151 -7.13 -4.05 13.01
C LYS A 151 -8.37 -4.85 12.60
N ASP A 152 -9.48 -4.19 12.39
CA ASP A 152 -10.75 -4.77 11.90
C ASP A 152 -10.73 -5.07 10.39
N GLY A 153 -9.60 -4.86 9.71
CA GLY A 153 -9.47 -5.01 8.25
C GLY A 153 -10.16 -3.92 7.43
N GLY A 154 -10.79 -2.94 8.09
CA GLY A 154 -11.46 -1.83 7.41
C GLY A 154 -10.51 -0.69 7.05
N LYS A 155 -10.70 -0.10 5.87
CA LYS A 155 -9.97 1.09 5.43
C LYS A 155 -10.36 2.29 6.30
N LYS A 156 -9.37 2.97 6.89
CA LYS A 156 -9.56 4.13 7.79
C LYS A 156 -9.15 5.44 7.15
N MET A 157 -8.17 5.38 6.24
CA MET A 157 -7.69 6.55 5.49
C MET A 157 -7.20 6.10 4.11
N GLN A 158 -7.41 6.94 3.12
CA GLN A 158 -6.78 6.83 1.80
C GLN A 158 -6.50 8.23 1.30
N GLN A 159 -5.25 8.53 0.96
CA GLN A 159 -4.82 9.83 0.50
C GLN A 159 -3.76 9.70 -0.59
N GLU A 160 -3.88 10.47 -1.65
CA GLU A 160 -2.87 10.61 -2.68
C GLU A 160 -1.79 11.60 -2.23
N GLY A 161 -0.53 11.34 -2.62
CA GLY A 161 0.62 12.12 -2.22
C GLY A 161 1.13 11.82 -0.80
N PHE A 162 2.16 12.55 -0.40
CA PHE A 162 2.78 12.41 0.91
C PHE A 162 1.82 12.75 2.05
N VAL A 163 1.85 11.93 3.09
CA VAL A 163 1.09 12.13 4.34
C VAL A 163 2.08 12.16 5.51
N SER A 164 2.06 13.20 6.31
CA SER A 164 2.95 13.25 7.47
C SER A 164 2.65 12.11 8.45
N PRO A 165 3.66 11.50 9.09
CA PRO A 165 3.45 10.47 10.10
C PRO A 165 2.49 10.93 11.21
N ASP A 166 2.56 12.18 11.64
CA ASP A 166 1.67 12.73 12.66
C ASP A 166 0.19 12.67 12.27
N GLN A 167 -0.12 12.94 11.00
CA GLN A 167 -1.50 12.81 10.51
C GLN A 167 -1.98 11.36 10.56
N ILE A 168 -1.11 10.41 10.17
CA ILE A 168 -1.41 8.97 10.24
C ILE A 168 -1.66 8.56 11.69
N TYR A 169 -0.79 8.97 12.61
CA TYR A 169 -0.90 8.64 14.03
C TYR A 169 -2.14 9.27 14.69
N GLN A 170 -2.48 10.50 14.34
CA GLN A 170 -3.72 11.14 14.81
C GLN A 170 -4.97 10.35 14.40
N VAL A 171 -5.03 9.86 13.16
CA VAL A 171 -6.14 9.00 12.71
C VAL A 171 -6.20 7.74 13.57
N ILE A 172 -5.07 7.10 13.84
CA ILE A 172 -5.00 5.88 14.66
C ILE A 172 -5.42 6.17 16.11
N ASP A 173 -4.87 7.21 16.72
CA ASP A 173 -5.09 7.52 18.13
C ASP A 173 -6.57 7.92 18.42
N ASN A 174 -7.29 8.37 17.40
CA ASN A 174 -8.74 8.62 17.47
C ASN A 174 -9.59 7.33 17.27
N MET A 175 -8.97 6.17 16.95
CA MET A 175 -9.73 4.92 16.81
C MET A 175 -10.19 4.37 18.16
N PRO A 176 -11.45 3.92 18.31
CA PRO A 176 -11.96 3.39 19.58
C PRO A 176 -11.15 2.22 20.15
N MET A 177 -10.64 1.33 19.29
CA MET A 177 -9.78 0.23 19.74
C MET A 177 -8.46 0.74 20.31
N ARG A 178 -7.82 1.69 19.65
CA ARG A 178 -6.57 2.28 20.12
C ARG A 178 -6.73 2.97 21.47
N GLN A 179 -7.81 3.69 21.66
CA GLN A 179 -8.10 4.36 22.95
C GLN A 179 -8.28 3.36 24.09
N ARG A 180 -8.90 2.20 23.81
CA ARG A 180 -9.01 1.11 24.78
C ARG A 180 -7.64 0.48 25.08
N GLU A 181 -6.82 0.22 24.06
CA GLU A 181 -5.46 -0.30 24.19
C GLU A 181 -4.60 0.64 25.05
N ALA A 182 -4.60 1.93 24.76
CA ALA A 182 -3.87 2.95 25.52
C ALA A 182 -4.32 3.02 26.97
N SER A 183 -5.63 2.97 27.22
CA SER A 183 -6.20 2.97 28.58
C SER A 183 -5.81 1.71 29.37
N GLN A 184 -5.77 0.55 28.72
CA GLN A 184 -5.34 -0.70 29.35
C GLN A 184 -3.84 -0.69 29.65
N ALA A 185 -3.02 -0.18 28.73
CA ALA A 185 -1.59 -0.04 28.93
C ALA A 185 -1.27 0.89 30.11
N ALA A 186 -1.96 2.03 30.21
CA ALA A 186 -1.81 2.95 31.32
C ALA A 186 -2.19 2.34 32.69
N ARG A 187 -3.21 1.48 32.72
CA ARG A 187 -3.60 0.76 33.96
C ARG A 187 -2.61 -0.33 34.35
N LYS A 188 -1.90 -0.92 33.37
CA LYS A 188 -0.93 -1.99 33.58
C LYS A 188 0.48 -1.46 33.86
N ALA A 189 0.75 -0.20 33.56
CA ALA A 189 2.00 0.45 33.95
C ALA A 189 2.13 0.38 35.47
N PRO A 190 3.30 -0.03 36.02
CA PRO A 190 3.51 0.01 37.46
C PRO A 190 3.28 1.46 37.89
N GLN A 191 2.30 1.65 38.79
CA GLN A 191 2.17 2.93 39.50
C GLN A 191 3.47 3.06 40.24
N GLY A 192 4.31 4.02 39.82
CA GLY A 192 5.50 4.37 40.59
C GLY A 192 5.01 4.55 42.01
N THR A 193 5.55 3.73 42.90
CA THR A 193 5.45 4.03 44.33
C THR A 193 6.02 5.42 44.47
N ASP A 194 5.15 6.40 44.54
CA ASP A 194 5.44 7.65 45.19
C ASP A 194 5.74 7.24 46.63
N GLU A 195 6.96 6.80 46.83
CA GLU A 195 7.58 6.80 48.13
C GLU A 195 7.70 8.29 48.47
N HIS A 196 6.56 8.81 48.95
CA HIS A 196 6.52 10.04 49.69
C HIS A 196 7.34 9.76 50.96
N THR A 197 8.63 9.84 50.81
CA THR A 197 9.54 10.07 51.93
C THR A 197 9.17 11.49 52.37
N SER A 198 8.13 11.56 53.19
CA SER A 198 7.95 12.70 54.08
C SER A 198 9.26 12.85 54.85
N PRO A 199 9.95 13.98 54.75
CA PRO A 199 11.06 14.21 55.65
C PRO A 199 10.52 14.10 57.07
N GLU A 200 11.02 13.16 57.84
CA GLU A 200 10.72 13.11 59.26
C GLU A 200 10.99 14.49 59.85
N PRO A 201 10.03 15.02 60.66
CA PRO A 201 10.28 16.27 61.37
C PRO A 201 11.49 16.05 62.25
N LEU A 202 12.55 16.84 62.02
CA LEU A 202 13.73 16.87 62.86
C LEU A 202 13.25 17.06 64.31
N SER A 203 13.53 16.09 65.16
CA SER A 203 13.25 16.20 66.60
C SER A 203 14.03 17.38 67.16
N ASP A 204 13.36 18.19 68.01
CA ASP A 204 13.89 19.41 68.61
C ASP A 204 15.08 19.18 69.58
N GLU A 205 15.71 18.00 69.58
CA GLU A 205 16.78 17.63 70.51
C GLU A 205 18.20 17.86 69.99
N ASP A 206 18.40 18.24 68.77
CA ASP A 206 19.73 18.42 68.16
C ASP A 206 20.30 19.85 68.24
N TRP A 207 19.67 20.75 69.02
CA TRP A 207 20.18 22.10 69.20
C TRP A 207 20.92 22.26 70.56
N GLN A 208 21.95 21.44 70.84
CA GLN A 208 22.86 21.75 71.95
C GLN A 208 24.05 22.52 71.36
N TRP A 209 24.05 23.81 71.66
CA TRP A 209 25.20 24.68 71.48
C TRP A 209 26.15 24.46 72.69
N GLU A 210 27.32 23.88 72.45
CA GLU A 210 28.43 23.94 73.40
C GLU A 210 29.07 25.33 73.31
N GLU A 211 29.10 26.02 74.48
CA GLU A 211 29.87 27.24 74.70
C GLU A 211 31.39 26.97 74.81
#